data_6af848b03f41849ee940cfed1d10b021
#
_entry.id   6af848b03f41849ee940cfed1d10b021
#
_cell.length_a   1.000
_cell.length_b   1.000
_cell.length_c   1.000
_cell.angle_alpha   90.00
_cell.angle_beta   90.00
_cell.angle_gamma   90.00
#
_symmetry.space_group_name_H-M   'P 1'
#
loop_
_entity.id
_entity.type
_entity.pdbx_description
1 polymer ?
#
loop_
_entity_poly.entity_id
_entity_poly.type
_entity_poly.pdbx_seq_one_letter_code
_entity_poly.pdbx_strand_id
1 'polypeptide(L)'
;VDKQNFFEYVEEVLNSVINEGAFITPKIARRIFDHFSQKKNNLEELTPRESQVALAISEGLSYKLTADKLNISIDTVRMNIRNIYKKLKINSKSELVKYVIENRS
;
A
#
# COMPACT_ATOMS: atom_id res chain seq x y z
N VAL A 1 -3.34 8.60 3.03
CA VAL A 1 -4.43 8.93 3.93
C VAL A 1 -3.99 8.69 5.36
N ASP A 2 -4.24 9.65 6.17
CA ASP A 2 -3.85 9.65 7.56
C ASP A 2 -4.69 8.63 8.36
N LYS A 3 -4.03 7.84 9.20
CA LYS A 3 -4.71 6.90 10.11
C LYS A 3 -5.69 7.63 11.03
N GLN A 4 -5.36 8.85 11.42
CA GLN A 4 -6.17 9.66 12.30
C GLN A 4 -7.50 10.03 11.63
N ASN A 5 -7.49 10.38 10.36
CA ASN A 5 -8.71 10.69 9.61
C ASN A 5 -9.63 9.46 9.49
N PHE A 6 -9.06 8.27 9.37
CA PHE A 6 -9.83 7.05 9.34
C PHE A 6 -10.52 6.79 10.68
N PHE A 7 -9.80 6.93 11.78
CA PHE A 7 -10.36 6.76 13.12
C PHE A 7 -11.43 7.79 13.42
N GLU A 8 -11.20 9.04 13.05
CA GLU A 8 -12.19 10.10 13.22
C GLU A 8 -13.47 9.80 12.44
N TYR A 9 -13.32 9.30 11.22
CA TYR A 9 -14.46 8.93 10.39
C TYR A 9 -15.25 7.78 10.99
N VAL A 10 -14.58 6.72 11.45
CA VAL A 10 -15.23 5.58 12.08
C VAL A 10 -15.92 6.00 13.38
N GLU A 11 -15.26 6.84 14.19
CA GLU A 11 -15.82 7.36 15.43
C GLU A 11 -17.07 8.19 15.17
N GLU A 12 -17.03 9.05 14.16
CA GLU A 12 -18.17 9.85 13.76
C GLU A 12 -19.35 8.99 13.34
N VAL A 13 -19.11 7.96 12.54
CA VAL A 13 -20.14 7.00 12.11
C VAL A 13 -20.73 6.26 13.30
N LEU A 14 -19.89 5.76 14.20
CA LEU A 14 -20.34 5.05 15.40
C LEU A 14 -21.15 5.95 16.33
N ASN A 15 -20.72 7.18 16.51
CA ASN A 15 -21.45 8.16 17.32
C ASN A 15 -22.81 8.46 16.71
N SER A 16 -22.89 8.60 15.41
CA SER A 16 -24.13 8.81 14.69
C SER A 16 -25.09 7.64 14.89
N VAL A 17 -24.61 6.41 14.81
CA VAL A 17 -25.41 5.22 15.03
C VAL A 17 -25.89 5.14 16.47
N ILE A 18 -25.02 5.42 17.43
CA ILE A 18 -25.34 5.33 18.88
C ILE A 18 -26.29 6.44 19.30
N ASN A 19 -26.00 7.68 18.90
CA ASN A 19 -26.74 8.85 19.38
C ASN A 19 -28.05 9.10 18.64
N GLU A 20 -28.11 8.77 17.37
CA GLU A 20 -29.27 9.03 16.53
C GLU A 20 -30.13 7.79 16.28
N GLY A 21 -29.68 6.63 16.74
CA GLY A 21 -30.37 5.38 16.47
C GLY A 21 -30.39 5.01 14.99
N ALA A 22 -29.49 5.59 14.20
CA ALA A 22 -29.42 5.32 12.78
C ALA A 22 -28.76 3.97 12.53
N PHE A 23 -29.30 3.22 11.58
CA PHE A 23 -28.70 1.98 11.15
C PHE A 23 -27.54 2.27 10.21
N ILE A 24 -26.51 1.42 10.23
CA ILE A 24 -25.44 1.47 9.24
C ILE A 24 -26.06 1.07 7.90
N THR A 25 -26.14 2.04 6.99
CA THR A 25 -26.66 1.77 5.65
C THR A 25 -25.62 0.99 4.84
N PRO A 26 -26.04 0.20 3.82
CA PRO A 26 -25.08 -0.46 2.95
C PRO A 26 -24.07 0.49 2.31
N LYS A 27 -24.48 1.73 2.05
CA LYS A 27 -23.62 2.77 1.50
C LYS A 27 -22.52 3.16 2.46
N ILE A 28 -22.84 3.36 3.73
CA ILE A 28 -21.87 3.69 4.77
C ILE A 28 -20.93 2.52 5.01
N ALA A 29 -21.46 1.31 5.11
CA ALA A 29 -20.67 0.10 5.29
C ALA A 29 -19.66 -0.07 4.15
N ARG A 30 -20.08 0.19 2.91
CA ARG A 30 -19.20 0.12 1.74
C ARG A 30 -18.08 1.17 1.84
N ARG A 31 -18.40 2.39 2.25
CA ARG A 31 -17.40 3.44 2.41
C ARG A 31 -16.33 3.08 3.44
N ILE A 32 -16.75 2.54 4.58
CA ILE A 32 -15.82 2.09 5.61
C ILE A 32 -14.95 0.96 5.08
N PHE A 33 -15.54 -0.01 4.41
CA PHE A 33 -14.84 -1.13 3.81
C PHE A 33 -13.84 -0.68 2.75
N ASP A 34 -14.24 0.23 1.86
CA ASP A 34 -13.36 0.75 0.82
C ASP A 34 -12.16 1.49 1.43
N HIS A 35 -12.38 2.30 2.45
CA HIS A 35 -11.32 2.99 3.17
C HIS A 35 -10.33 2.01 3.80
N PHE A 36 -10.86 0.99 4.45
CA PHE A 36 -10.05 -0.05 5.08
C PHE A 36 -9.27 -0.83 4.04
N SER A 37 -9.90 -1.20 2.93
CA SER A 37 -9.27 -1.93 1.83
C SER A 37 -8.16 -1.13 1.16
N GLN A 38 -8.39 0.16 0.87
CA GLN A 38 -7.38 1.00 0.26
C GLN A 38 -6.13 1.10 1.11
N LYS A 39 -6.28 1.12 2.43
CA LYS A 39 -5.15 1.23 3.33
C LYS A 39 -4.38 -0.07 3.48
N LYS A 40 -5.06 -1.20 3.36
CA LYS A 40 -4.48 -2.52 3.58
C LYS A 40 -3.86 -3.11 2.33
N ASN A 41 -4.31 -2.68 1.15
CA ASN A 41 -4.03 -3.38 -0.12
C ASN A 41 -2.93 -2.76 -0.98
N ASN A 42 -2.27 -1.68 -0.55
CA ASN A 42 -1.28 -1.06 -1.43
C ASN A 42 -0.05 -1.96 -1.68
N LEU A 43 0.42 -2.67 -0.66
CA LEU A 43 1.46 -3.68 -0.86
C LEU A 43 0.90 -4.98 -1.44
N GLU A 44 -0.37 -5.29 -1.16
CA GLU A 44 -1.03 -6.48 -1.67
C GLU A 44 -1.34 -6.39 -3.17
N GLU A 45 -1.35 -5.18 -3.74
CA GLU A 45 -1.49 -5.00 -5.18
C GLU A 45 -0.25 -5.44 -5.95
N LEU A 46 0.89 -5.58 -5.27
CA LEU A 46 2.11 -6.04 -5.90
C LEU A 46 2.10 -7.56 -6.04
N THR A 47 2.58 -8.02 -7.18
CA THR A 47 2.81 -9.46 -7.36
C THR A 47 3.91 -9.93 -6.39
N PRO A 48 4.02 -11.24 -6.09
CA PRO A 48 5.10 -11.73 -5.25
C PRO A 48 6.49 -11.30 -5.74
N ARG A 49 6.70 -11.30 -7.05
CA ARG A 49 7.99 -10.89 -7.63
C ARG A 49 8.21 -9.38 -7.43
N GLU A 50 7.18 -8.57 -7.66
CA GLU A 50 7.26 -7.13 -7.43
C GLU A 50 7.56 -6.82 -5.96
N SER A 51 6.92 -7.52 -5.04
CA SER A 51 7.19 -7.38 -3.61
C SER A 51 8.65 -7.71 -3.28
N GLN A 52 9.20 -8.77 -3.84
CA GLN A 52 10.58 -9.14 -3.63
C GLN A 52 11.54 -8.06 -4.16
N VAL A 53 11.26 -7.51 -5.33
CA VAL A 53 12.05 -6.41 -5.90
C VAL A 53 11.96 -5.17 -5.02
N ALA A 54 10.75 -4.81 -4.59
CA ALA A 54 10.57 -3.65 -3.72
C ALA A 54 11.36 -3.78 -2.42
N LEU A 55 11.33 -4.94 -1.79
CA LEU A 55 12.09 -5.19 -0.57
C LEU A 55 13.60 -5.09 -0.80
N ALA A 56 14.09 -5.68 -1.88
CA ALA A 56 15.52 -5.66 -2.19
C ALA A 56 16.01 -4.22 -2.41
N ILE A 57 15.25 -3.42 -3.15
CA ILE A 57 15.58 -2.01 -3.38
C ILE A 57 15.53 -1.22 -2.07
N SER A 58 14.54 -1.48 -1.22
CA SER A 58 14.42 -0.79 0.07
C SER A 58 15.56 -1.13 1.02
N GLU A 59 16.18 -2.30 0.86
CA GLU A 59 17.36 -2.72 1.63
C GLU A 59 18.64 -2.08 1.10
N GLY A 60 18.58 -1.30 0.04
CA GLY A 60 19.72 -0.59 -0.52
C GLY A 60 20.42 -1.32 -1.66
N LEU A 61 19.88 -2.42 -2.15
CA LEU A 61 20.48 -3.15 -3.25
C LEU A 61 20.33 -2.38 -4.57
N SER A 62 21.39 -2.42 -5.39
CA SER A 62 21.32 -1.90 -6.75
C SER A 62 20.43 -2.80 -7.62
N TYR A 63 20.06 -2.32 -8.80
CA TYR A 63 19.29 -3.14 -9.75
C TYR A 63 20.04 -4.41 -10.13
N LYS A 64 21.36 -4.30 -10.32
CA LYS A 64 22.19 -5.46 -10.65
C LYS A 64 22.21 -6.48 -9.51
N LEU A 65 22.40 -6.03 -8.27
CA LEU A 65 22.40 -6.91 -7.10
C LEU A 65 21.04 -7.53 -6.87
N THR A 66 19.98 -6.78 -7.09
CA THR A 66 18.60 -7.28 -7.00
C THR A 66 18.37 -8.37 -8.04
N ALA A 67 18.83 -8.15 -9.28
CA ALA A 67 18.72 -9.13 -10.33
C ALA A 67 19.46 -10.43 -9.98
N ASP A 68 20.67 -10.31 -9.47
CA ASP A 68 21.47 -11.45 -9.04
C ASP A 68 20.80 -12.20 -7.88
N LYS A 69 20.32 -11.48 -6.89
CA LYS A 69 19.65 -12.08 -5.72
C LYS A 69 18.40 -12.85 -6.10
N LEU A 70 17.61 -12.32 -7.01
CA LEU A 70 16.35 -12.93 -7.43
C LEU A 70 16.49 -13.85 -8.65
N ASN A 71 17.69 -13.92 -9.17
CA ASN A 71 17.99 -14.77 -10.35
C ASN A 71 17.14 -14.38 -11.56
N ILE A 72 17.05 -13.10 -11.84
CA ILE A 72 16.34 -12.52 -12.98
C ILE A 72 17.26 -11.52 -13.68
N SER A 73 16.85 -11.06 -14.88
CA SER A 73 17.63 -10.06 -15.62
C SER A 73 17.44 -8.67 -15.04
N ILE A 74 18.40 -7.78 -15.32
CA ILE A 74 18.29 -6.36 -14.93
C ILE A 74 17.07 -5.72 -15.60
N ASP A 75 16.81 -6.09 -16.86
CA ASP A 75 15.64 -5.57 -17.58
C ASP A 75 14.33 -5.96 -16.89
N THR A 76 14.27 -7.19 -16.35
CA THR A 76 13.12 -7.64 -15.58
C THR A 76 12.99 -6.82 -14.28
N VAL A 77 14.10 -6.51 -13.61
CA VAL A 77 14.08 -5.65 -12.43
C VAL A 77 13.52 -4.28 -12.78
N ARG A 78 14.00 -3.68 -13.87
CA ARG A 78 13.53 -2.36 -14.32
C ARG A 78 12.04 -2.37 -14.63
N MET A 79 11.56 -3.42 -15.28
CA MET A 79 10.15 -3.58 -15.59
C MET A 79 9.31 -3.68 -14.30
N ASN A 80 9.77 -4.47 -13.34
CA ASN A 80 9.09 -4.59 -12.05
C ASN A 80 9.06 -3.25 -11.31
N ILE A 81 10.18 -2.51 -11.31
CA ILE A 81 10.25 -1.19 -10.68
C ILE A 81 9.24 -0.23 -11.33
N ARG A 82 9.16 -0.22 -12.64
CA ARG A 82 8.20 0.62 -13.36
C ARG A 82 6.77 0.28 -12.96
N ASN A 83 6.45 -1.00 -12.89
CA ASN A 83 5.12 -1.46 -12.48
C ASN A 83 4.81 -1.11 -11.04
N ILE A 84 5.79 -1.26 -10.14
CA ILE A 84 5.66 -0.89 -8.73
C ILE A 84 5.36 0.61 -8.59
N TYR A 85 6.14 1.46 -9.26
CA TYR A 85 5.93 2.91 -9.20
C TYR A 85 4.54 3.28 -9.70
N LYS A 86 4.09 2.64 -10.76
CA LYS A 86 2.77 2.88 -11.32
C LYS A 86 1.66 2.43 -10.37
N LYS A 87 1.79 1.26 -9.76
CA LYS A 87 0.79 0.72 -8.84
C LYS A 87 0.71 1.50 -7.54
N LEU A 88 1.85 1.91 -6.99
CA LEU A 88 1.91 2.66 -5.75
C LEU A 88 1.80 4.17 -5.95
N LYS A 89 1.76 4.64 -7.19
CA LYS A 89 1.68 6.07 -7.55
C LYS A 89 2.82 6.86 -6.92
N ILE A 90 4.04 6.33 -7.03
CA ILE A 90 5.27 6.97 -6.56
C ILE A 90 6.20 7.23 -7.74
N ASN A 91 7.17 8.11 -7.55
CA ASN A 91 8.04 8.58 -8.64
C ASN A 91 9.54 8.39 -8.37
N SER A 92 9.92 7.96 -7.18
CA SER A 92 11.33 7.86 -6.82
C SER A 92 11.61 6.69 -5.91
N LYS A 93 12.89 6.31 -5.87
CA LYS A 93 13.38 5.28 -4.96
C LYS A 93 13.17 5.65 -3.50
N SER A 94 13.36 6.93 -3.16
CA SER A 94 13.14 7.42 -1.80
C SER A 94 11.70 7.22 -1.36
N GLU A 95 10.75 7.49 -2.24
CA GLU A 95 9.34 7.27 -1.95
C GLU A 95 9.03 5.79 -1.77
N LEU A 96 9.67 4.93 -2.56
CA LEU A 96 9.50 3.48 -2.43
C LEU A 96 10.02 2.99 -1.07
N VAL A 97 11.21 3.42 -0.67
CA VAL A 97 11.78 3.05 0.62
C VAL A 97 10.88 3.50 1.77
N LYS A 98 10.43 4.73 1.72
CA LYS A 98 9.50 5.28 2.71
C LYS A 98 8.22 4.47 2.78
N TYR A 99 7.66 4.14 1.62
CA TYR A 99 6.44 3.36 1.53
C TYR A 99 6.59 1.98 2.16
N VAL A 100 7.67 1.27 1.84
CA VAL A 100 7.94 -0.07 2.39
C VAL A 100 8.08 0.00 3.91
N ILE A 101 8.81 0.98 4.42
CA ILE A 101 9.00 1.15 5.86
C ILE A 101 7.67 1.42 6.57
N GLU A 102 6.84 2.30 6.03
CA GLU A 102 5.56 2.67 6.62
C GLU A 102 4.54 1.53 6.61
N ASN A 103 4.62 0.64 5.63
CA ASN A 103 3.64 -0.44 5.47
C ASN A 103 4.15 -1.81 5.93
N ARG A 104 5.31 -1.84 6.54
CA ARG A 104 5.95 -3.09 6.96
C ARG A 104 5.45 -3.60 8.30
N SER A 105 4.88 -2.75 9.09
CA SER A 105 4.41 -3.09 10.44
C SER A 105 2.91 -3.41 10.46
#